data_66cd3b21b12b5ef9289cb8e2ed859ce0
#
_entry.id   66cd3b21b12b5ef9289cb8e2ed859ce0
#
_cell.length_a   1.000
_cell.length_b   1.000
_cell.length_c   1.000
_cell.angle_alpha   90.00
_cell.angle_beta   90.00
_cell.angle_gamma   90.00
#
_symmetry.space_group_name_H-M   'P 1'
#
loop_
_entity.id
_entity.type
_entity.pdbx_description
1 polymer ?
#
loop_
_entity_poly.entity_id
_entity_poly.type
_entity_poly.pdbx_seq_one_letter_code
_entity_poly.pdbx_strand_id
1 'polypeptide(L)'
;MDHCHTSDLISLEQALEKMLSQIAPLQQSESIALTSAAGRITATPVVSPIDVPPFANSAMDGYAVRLSDLNGNSSLPVAGKAFAGAPFTDAWPANTCVRIMTGAPIPAGADAVIMQEQAEVTEAGVRFNAPVTAGQNIRLAGEDILRGASVLPAGITLGAAQLPLLASLGVADVQVMRKLKVAVFSTGDELQPVGQPLQAGQIYDTNRFAVRLMLEQLGCTVIDLGIIRDNQEALRAAFIQADSEADVVISSGGVSVGEADYTKQMLDELGKVSFWKLAIKPGKPFAFGKLQHAWFCGLPGNPVSAALTFYQLVQPLLAKLAGHTEWQLPPRLKARALTPLKKSPGRLDFQRGIFTSNAQGELEVSTTGHQGSHVFSSFSQGNCFIVLERERGSVAAGEMVEIEPFNALLRN
;
A
#
# COMPACT_ATOMS: atom_id res chain seq x y z
N MET A 1 7.37 -29.78 -31.20
CA MET A 1 6.12 -29.12 -31.61
C MET A 1 5.08 -29.44 -30.56
N ASP A 2 5.00 -28.66 -29.49
CA ASP A 2 3.98 -28.84 -28.44
C ASP A 2 2.69 -28.13 -28.83
N HIS A 3 1.79 -28.87 -29.46
CA HIS A 3 0.40 -28.46 -29.56
C HIS A 3 -0.28 -28.71 -28.19
N CYS A 4 0.00 -27.81 -27.22
CA CYS A 4 -0.74 -27.78 -25.98
C CYS A 4 -2.10 -27.13 -26.26
N HIS A 5 -3.19 -27.91 -26.14
CA HIS A 5 -4.55 -27.46 -26.31
C HIS A 5 -4.79 -26.17 -25.51
N THR A 6 -5.05 -25.06 -26.19
CA THR A 6 -5.34 -23.73 -25.62
C THR A 6 -6.69 -23.63 -24.92
N SER A 7 -7.51 -24.69 -24.99
CA SER A 7 -8.88 -24.72 -24.42
C SER A 7 -8.94 -24.77 -22.89
N ASP A 8 -7.83 -25.13 -22.21
CA ASP A 8 -7.83 -25.34 -20.75
C ASP A 8 -7.15 -24.19 -19.96
N LEU A 9 -6.71 -23.13 -20.65
CA LEU A 9 -6.02 -22.01 -20.01
C LEU A 9 -7.03 -20.94 -19.58
N ILE A 10 -7.03 -20.59 -18.28
CA ILE A 10 -7.81 -19.46 -17.76
C ILE A 10 -6.97 -18.17 -17.78
N SER A 11 -7.60 -17.03 -18.06
CA SER A 11 -6.91 -15.74 -18.02
C SER A 11 -6.56 -15.34 -16.57
N LEU A 12 -5.65 -14.38 -16.41
CA LEU A 12 -5.29 -13.82 -15.10
C LEU A 12 -6.52 -13.20 -14.43
N GLU A 13 -7.32 -12.46 -15.19
CA GLU A 13 -8.53 -11.78 -14.73
C GLU A 13 -9.58 -12.79 -14.25
N GLN A 14 -9.81 -13.87 -15.01
CA GLN A 14 -10.70 -14.95 -14.62
C GLN A 14 -10.24 -15.68 -13.36
N ALA A 15 -8.91 -15.89 -13.22
CA ALA A 15 -8.35 -16.50 -12.02
C ALA A 15 -8.54 -15.59 -10.80
N LEU A 16 -8.27 -14.28 -10.93
CA LEU A 16 -8.49 -13.29 -9.87
C LEU A 16 -9.97 -13.23 -9.47
N GLU A 17 -10.89 -13.14 -10.43
CA GLU A 17 -12.32 -13.09 -10.15
C GLU A 17 -12.79 -14.35 -9.40
N LYS A 18 -12.42 -15.54 -9.91
CA LYS A 18 -12.76 -16.82 -9.25
C LYS A 18 -12.20 -16.93 -7.83
N MET A 19 -10.98 -16.46 -7.64
CA MET A 19 -10.30 -16.51 -6.34
C MET A 19 -10.92 -15.51 -5.37
N LEU A 20 -11.00 -14.24 -5.77
CA LEU A 20 -11.47 -13.18 -4.90
C LEU A 20 -12.96 -13.27 -4.57
N SER A 21 -13.81 -13.82 -5.46
CA SER A 21 -15.24 -14.03 -5.17
C SER A 21 -15.49 -15.01 -4.02
N GLN A 22 -14.54 -15.90 -3.70
CA GLN A 22 -14.67 -16.88 -2.62
C GLN A 22 -14.19 -16.35 -1.27
N ILE A 23 -13.51 -15.20 -1.23
CA ILE A 23 -12.81 -14.70 -0.05
C ILE A 23 -13.61 -13.57 0.59
N ALA A 24 -13.80 -13.66 1.89
CA ALA A 24 -14.25 -12.57 2.74
C ALA A 24 -13.08 -12.07 3.62
N PRO A 25 -13.04 -10.76 3.93
CA PRO A 25 -12.07 -10.24 4.90
C PRO A 25 -12.18 -10.93 6.26
N LEU A 26 -11.07 -11.06 6.97
CA LEU A 26 -11.09 -11.49 8.37
C LEU A 26 -11.92 -10.50 9.20
N GLN A 27 -12.63 -11.03 10.20
CA GLN A 27 -13.48 -10.20 11.08
C GLN A 27 -12.79 -9.80 12.38
N GLN A 28 -11.54 -10.24 12.59
CA GLN A 28 -10.81 -10.03 13.84
C GLN A 28 -10.04 -8.72 13.81
N SER A 29 -10.27 -7.89 14.83
CA SER A 29 -9.59 -6.61 15.04
C SER A 29 -8.96 -6.54 16.41
N GLU A 30 -8.05 -5.58 16.58
CA GLU A 30 -7.38 -5.29 17.84
C GLU A 30 -7.17 -3.78 17.99
N SER A 31 -7.12 -3.31 19.24
CA SER A 31 -6.77 -1.92 19.56
C SER A 31 -5.28 -1.82 19.80
N ILE A 32 -4.62 -0.89 19.13
CA ILE A 32 -3.17 -0.67 19.29
C ILE A 32 -2.86 0.82 19.42
N ALA A 33 -1.76 1.13 20.09
CA ALA A 33 -1.27 2.51 20.16
C ALA A 33 -0.98 3.07 18.77
N LEU A 34 -1.35 4.33 18.53
CA LEU A 34 -1.16 5.02 17.26
C LEU A 34 0.31 4.97 16.79
N THR A 35 1.26 5.08 17.72
CA THR A 35 2.70 5.00 17.46
C THR A 35 3.19 3.66 16.92
N SER A 36 2.39 2.60 17.08
CA SER A 36 2.67 1.23 16.59
C SER A 36 1.81 0.85 15.39
N ALA A 37 1.02 1.80 14.85
CA ALA A 37 0.01 1.50 13.85
C ALA A 37 0.50 1.61 12.39
N ALA A 38 1.77 1.95 12.15
CA ALA A 38 2.32 2.03 10.80
C ALA A 38 2.17 0.70 10.04
N GLY A 39 1.65 0.77 8.81
CA GLY A 39 1.39 -0.39 7.97
C GLY A 39 0.18 -1.24 8.36
N ARG A 40 -0.55 -0.87 9.42
CA ARG A 40 -1.77 -1.58 9.83
C ARG A 40 -2.98 -1.07 9.03
N ILE A 41 -4.04 -1.84 9.03
CA ILE A 41 -5.27 -1.55 8.28
C ILE A 41 -6.38 -1.20 9.27
N THR A 42 -7.07 -0.09 9.06
CA THR A 42 -8.20 0.32 9.91
C THR A 42 -9.32 -0.71 9.88
N ALA A 43 -9.78 -1.14 11.07
CA ALA A 43 -10.89 -2.09 11.18
C ALA A 43 -12.25 -1.39 11.17
N THR A 44 -12.30 -0.15 11.64
CA THR A 44 -13.51 0.69 11.70
C THR A 44 -13.20 2.08 11.18
N PRO A 45 -14.20 2.83 10.71
CA PRO A 45 -14.02 4.25 10.38
C PRO A 45 -13.51 5.02 11.61
N VAL A 46 -12.58 5.95 11.38
CA VAL A 46 -12.10 6.85 12.43
C VAL A 46 -12.88 8.15 12.35
N VAL A 47 -13.50 8.54 13.45
CA VAL A 47 -14.30 9.75 13.58
C VAL A 47 -13.55 10.75 14.41
N SER A 48 -13.54 12.03 14.01
CA SER A 48 -12.84 13.08 14.74
C SER A 48 -13.52 13.36 16.08
N PRO A 49 -12.80 13.26 17.21
CA PRO A 49 -13.33 13.62 18.53
C PRO A 49 -13.36 15.14 18.79
N ILE A 50 -12.69 15.95 17.97
CA ILE A 50 -12.52 17.38 18.12
C ILE A 50 -12.68 18.10 16.78
N ASP A 51 -12.84 19.41 16.82
CA ASP A 51 -12.64 20.28 15.67
C ASP A 51 -11.15 20.48 15.38
N VAL A 52 -10.78 20.65 14.11
CA VAL A 52 -9.43 21.05 13.70
C VAL A 52 -9.51 22.28 12.79
N PRO A 53 -8.94 23.41 13.19
CA PRO A 53 -8.37 23.69 14.50
C PRO A 53 -9.45 23.68 15.61
N PRO A 54 -9.06 23.45 16.90
CA PRO A 54 -10.05 23.33 17.98
C PRO A 54 -10.65 24.67 18.44
N PHE A 55 -10.13 25.78 17.97
CA PHE A 55 -10.60 27.13 18.21
C PHE A 55 -10.26 28.04 17.03
N ALA A 56 -10.98 29.18 16.93
CA ALA A 56 -10.66 30.21 15.95
C ALA A 56 -9.27 30.78 16.23
N ASN A 57 -8.41 30.86 15.22
CA ASN A 57 -7.04 31.37 15.39
C ASN A 57 -6.60 32.27 14.23
N SER A 58 -5.52 33.02 14.47
CA SER A 58 -4.97 33.89 13.45
C SER A 58 -4.27 33.14 12.34
N ALA A 59 -4.59 33.46 11.09
CA ALA A 59 -3.88 32.98 9.93
C ALA A 59 -2.54 33.68 9.69
N MET A 60 -2.33 34.87 10.27
CA MET A 60 -1.20 35.74 10.01
C MET A 60 -0.67 36.39 11.32
N ASP A 61 0.58 36.82 11.27
CA ASP A 61 1.14 37.71 12.27
C ASP A 61 0.61 39.12 12.02
N GLY A 62 0.04 39.74 13.04
CA GLY A 62 -0.60 41.02 12.84
C GLY A 62 -1.26 41.57 14.09
N TYR A 63 -2.42 42.16 13.89
CA TYR A 63 -3.18 42.82 14.93
C TYR A 63 -4.65 42.44 14.86
N ALA A 64 -5.20 41.90 15.93
CA ALA A 64 -6.62 41.66 16.07
C ALA A 64 -7.33 42.99 16.35
N VAL A 65 -8.41 43.24 15.63
CA VAL A 65 -9.17 44.51 15.71
C VAL A 65 -10.66 44.24 15.76
N ARG A 66 -11.39 45.18 16.34
CA ARG A 66 -12.83 45.31 16.12
C ARG A 66 -13.04 46.32 15.00
N LEU A 67 -13.92 46.03 14.06
CA LEU A 67 -14.23 46.96 12.97
C LEU A 67 -14.81 48.28 13.44
N SER A 68 -15.56 48.25 14.54
CA SER A 68 -16.09 49.47 15.18
C SER A 68 -14.99 50.42 15.61
N ASP A 69 -13.85 49.92 16.07
CA ASP A 69 -12.74 50.74 16.58
C ASP A 69 -11.89 51.35 15.46
N LEU A 70 -12.05 50.90 14.22
CA LEU A 70 -11.38 51.45 13.03
C LEU A 70 -12.07 52.69 12.48
N ASN A 71 -13.34 52.93 12.84
CA ASN A 71 -14.13 54.06 12.34
C ASN A 71 -13.69 55.36 12.98
N GLY A 72 -13.04 56.23 12.17
CA GLY A 72 -12.62 57.57 12.62
C GLY A 72 -11.31 57.62 13.40
N ASN A 73 -10.66 56.52 13.69
CA ASN A 73 -9.38 56.49 14.40
C ASN A 73 -8.20 56.39 13.42
N SER A 74 -7.22 57.28 13.61
CA SER A 74 -5.99 57.27 12.77
C SER A 74 -4.98 56.23 13.23
N SER A 75 -5.03 55.80 14.49
CA SER A 75 -4.17 54.74 15.07
C SER A 75 -4.82 54.16 16.32
N LEU A 76 -4.54 52.85 16.58
CA LEU A 76 -5.01 52.12 17.75
C LEU A 76 -3.82 51.72 18.66
N PRO A 77 -3.81 52.11 19.94
CA PRO A 77 -2.83 51.61 20.91
C PRO A 77 -2.93 50.07 21.05
N VAL A 78 -1.81 49.42 21.35
CA VAL A 78 -1.76 47.98 21.58
C VAL A 78 -2.12 47.66 23.03
N ALA A 79 -3.25 47.00 23.26
CA ALA A 79 -3.72 46.64 24.61
C ALA A 79 -2.98 45.43 25.20
N GLY A 80 -2.43 44.57 24.33
CA GLY A 80 -1.70 43.36 24.75
C GLY A 80 -1.29 42.50 23.60
N LYS A 81 -0.87 41.25 23.91
CA LYS A 81 -0.35 40.32 22.94
C LYS A 81 -1.02 38.95 23.08
N ALA A 82 -1.29 38.27 21.95
CA ALA A 82 -1.77 36.91 21.89
C ALA A 82 -0.74 36.03 21.13
N PHE A 83 -0.36 34.91 21.70
CA PHE A 83 0.56 33.94 21.11
C PHE A 83 -0.08 32.55 21.03
N ALA A 84 0.43 31.70 20.18
CA ALA A 84 0.09 30.31 20.22
C ALA A 84 0.45 29.69 21.59
N GLY A 85 -0.53 29.06 22.25
CA GLY A 85 -0.38 28.57 23.62
C GLY A 85 -0.49 29.61 24.73
N ALA A 86 -0.58 30.92 24.42
CA ALA A 86 -0.76 32.01 25.38
C ALA A 86 -1.83 33.02 24.86
N PRO A 87 -3.11 32.69 25.04
CA PRO A 87 -4.20 33.57 24.57
C PRO A 87 -4.21 34.90 25.31
N PHE A 88 -4.72 35.93 24.65
CA PHE A 88 -5.00 37.21 25.32
C PHE A 88 -6.27 37.09 26.18
N THR A 89 -6.13 37.25 27.49
CA THR A 89 -7.20 37.06 28.47
C THR A 89 -7.52 38.35 29.27
N ASP A 90 -6.72 39.39 29.07
CA ASP A 90 -6.90 40.66 29.77
C ASP A 90 -8.12 41.44 29.26
N ALA A 91 -8.51 42.45 30.00
CA ALA A 91 -9.55 43.40 29.55
C ALA A 91 -9.08 44.09 28.25
N TRP A 92 -9.96 44.09 27.24
CA TRP A 92 -9.69 44.74 25.96
C TRP A 92 -10.43 46.09 25.86
N PRO A 93 -9.75 47.20 26.13
CA PRO A 93 -10.36 48.54 26.06
C PRO A 93 -10.85 48.86 24.63
N ALA A 94 -11.91 49.67 24.53
CA ALA A 94 -12.34 50.23 23.25
C ALA A 94 -11.24 51.09 22.62
N ASN A 95 -11.23 51.18 21.30
CA ASN A 95 -10.23 51.93 20.51
C ASN A 95 -8.79 51.47 20.72
N THR A 96 -8.61 50.15 20.93
CA THR A 96 -7.29 49.49 20.98
C THR A 96 -7.25 48.27 20.11
N CYS A 97 -6.05 47.78 19.76
CA CYS A 97 -5.85 46.52 19.06
C CYS A 97 -5.02 45.54 19.92
N VAL A 98 -5.02 44.27 19.57
CA VAL A 98 -4.19 43.24 20.22
C VAL A 98 -3.17 42.72 19.22
N ARG A 99 -1.89 42.81 19.57
CA ARG A 99 -0.82 42.14 18.75
C ARG A 99 -1.03 40.64 18.79
N ILE A 100 -1.17 40.02 17.62
CA ILE A 100 -1.45 38.57 17.49
C ILE A 100 -0.47 37.90 16.56
N MET A 101 -0.09 36.69 16.90
CA MET A 101 0.77 35.86 16.09
C MET A 101 -0.01 34.71 15.44
N THR A 102 0.48 34.22 14.33
CA THR A 102 -0.11 33.08 13.61
C THR A 102 -0.35 31.89 14.54
N GLY A 103 -1.53 31.31 14.48
CA GLY A 103 -1.95 30.20 15.34
C GLY A 103 -2.42 30.60 16.75
N ALA A 104 -2.31 31.88 17.14
CA ALA A 104 -2.82 32.32 18.41
C ALA A 104 -4.36 32.36 18.40
N PRO A 105 -5.03 31.99 19.51
CA PRO A 105 -6.48 32.13 19.64
C PRO A 105 -6.93 33.56 19.38
N ILE A 106 -8.02 33.71 18.64
CA ILE A 106 -8.62 35.03 18.39
C ILE A 106 -9.18 35.59 19.68
N PRO A 107 -8.78 36.81 20.09
CA PRO A 107 -9.36 37.46 21.27
C PRO A 107 -10.88 37.63 21.14
N ALA A 108 -11.60 37.45 22.25
CA ALA A 108 -13.04 37.58 22.26
C ALA A 108 -13.47 39.00 21.81
N GLY A 109 -14.36 39.06 20.82
CA GLY A 109 -14.85 40.31 20.24
C GLY A 109 -14.01 40.86 19.09
N ALA A 110 -12.94 40.17 18.66
CA ALA A 110 -12.23 40.54 17.44
C ALA A 110 -13.06 40.17 16.20
N ASP A 111 -13.12 41.11 15.24
CA ASP A 111 -13.82 40.93 13.97
C ASP A 111 -12.87 40.51 12.85
N ALA A 112 -11.58 40.86 12.94
CA ALA A 112 -10.58 40.61 11.93
C ALA A 112 -9.15 40.65 12.50
N VAL A 113 -8.21 40.08 11.72
CA VAL A 113 -6.77 40.24 11.93
C VAL A 113 -6.19 40.99 10.72
N ILE A 114 -5.48 42.09 10.97
CA ILE A 114 -4.76 42.83 9.95
C ILE A 114 -3.31 42.40 9.99
N MET A 115 -2.77 42.00 8.84
CA MET A 115 -1.37 41.59 8.73
C MET A 115 -0.42 42.73 9.14
N GLN A 116 0.70 42.38 9.77
CA GLN A 116 1.70 43.35 10.18
C GLN A 116 2.27 44.17 9.00
N GLU A 117 2.29 43.61 7.80
CA GLU A 117 2.75 44.26 6.57
C GLU A 117 1.80 45.38 6.11
N GLN A 118 0.57 45.39 6.60
CA GLN A 118 -0.45 46.40 6.35
C GLN A 118 -0.61 47.37 7.51
N ALA A 119 0.30 47.32 8.47
CA ALA A 119 0.28 48.09 9.69
C ALA A 119 1.58 48.90 9.84
N GLU A 120 1.43 50.15 10.29
CA GLU A 120 2.53 51.04 10.62
C GLU A 120 2.51 51.33 12.12
N VAL A 121 3.58 51.01 12.81
CA VAL A 121 3.73 51.32 14.24
C VAL A 121 4.19 52.76 14.41
N THR A 122 3.41 53.55 15.13
CA THR A 122 3.69 54.96 15.42
C THR A 122 3.76 55.18 16.95
N GLU A 123 4.18 56.35 17.41
CA GLU A 123 4.18 56.71 18.83
C GLU A 123 2.75 56.72 19.44
N ALA A 124 1.73 56.98 18.63
CA ALA A 124 0.31 57.04 19.07
C ALA A 124 -0.39 55.66 19.00
N GLY A 125 0.28 54.63 18.48
CA GLY A 125 -0.30 53.30 18.29
C GLY A 125 -0.04 52.76 16.89
N VAL A 126 -0.87 51.82 16.45
CA VAL A 126 -0.76 51.15 15.14
C VAL A 126 -1.75 51.76 14.16
N ARG A 127 -1.26 52.20 13.01
CA ARG A 127 -2.05 52.68 11.88
C ARG A 127 -2.22 51.55 10.88
N PHE A 128 -3.42 51.40 10.33
CA PHE A 128 -3.74 50.39 9.33
C PHE A 128 -3.93 51.03 7.95
N ASN A 129 -3.24 50.55 6.96
CA ASN A 129 -3.13 51.17 5.63
C ASN A 129 -3.98 50.48 4.55
N ALA A 130 -4.85 49.52 4.93
CA ALA A 130 -5.69 48.77 4.01
C ALA A 130 -7.14 48.67 4.54
N PRO A 131 -8.13 48.56 3.65
CA PRO A 131 -9.50 48.25 4.06
C PRO A 131 -9.53 46.87 4.74
N VAL A 132 -10.37 46.76 5.78
CA VAL A 132 -10.52 45.56 6.60
C VAL A 132 -11.94 45.05 6.49
N THR A 133 -12.07 43.74 6.30
CA THR A 133 -13.37 43.06 6.23
C THR A 133 -13.52 42.06 7.40
N ALA A 134 -14.77 41.86 7.83
CA ALA A 134 -15.06 40.88 8.87
C ALA A 134 -14.57 39.49 8.49
N GLY A 135 -13.99 38.78 9.46
CA GLY A 135 -13.42 37.44 9.26
C GLY A 135 -12.05 37.41 8.57
N GLN A 136 -11.50 38.57 8.17
CA GLN A 136 -10.22 38.62 7.49
C GLN A 136 -9.11 38.01 8.34
N ASN A 137 -8.33 37.06 7.74
CA ASN A 137 -7.21 36.33 8.37
C ASN A 137 -7.57 35.61 9.68
N ILE A 138 -8.82 35.19 9.84
CA ILE A 138 -9.29 34.35 10.93
C ILE A 138 -9.58 32.96 10.36
N ARG A 139 -8.91 31.94 10.86
CA ARG A 139 -9.27 30.53 10.66
C ARG A 139 -10.32 30.16 11.69
N LEU A 140 -11.42 29.59 11.24
CA LEU A 140 -12.51 29.19 12.14
C LEU A 140 -12.21 27.81 12.79
N ALA A 141 -12.80 27.58 13.96
CA ALA A 141 -12.81 26.25 14.54
C ALA A 141 -13.46 25.28 13.58
N GLY A 142 -12.83 24.10 13.38
CA GLY A 142 -13.34 23.06 12.48
C GLY A 142 -13.19 23.38 10.98
N GLU A 143 -12.42 24.39 10.59
CA GLU A 143 -12.24 24.77 9.18
C GLU A 143 -11.64 23.64 8.34
N ASP A 144 -10.77 22.81 8.91
CA ASP A 144 -10.20 21.62 8.27
C ASP A 144 -11.05 20.37 8.54
N ILE A 145 -11.34 20.09 9.82
CA ILE A 145 -12.10 18.91 10.24
C ILE A 145 -13.09 19.30 11.33
N LEU A 146 -14.35 18.96 11.11
CA LEU A 146 -15.39 19.12 12.13
C LEU A 146 -15.41 17.92 13.08
N ARG A 147 -15.66 18.19 14.35
CA ARG A 147 -15.97 17.14 15.33
C ARG A 147 -17.13 16.27 14.83
N GLY A 148 -16.94 14.95 14.90
CA GLY A 148 -17.92 13.98 14.40
C GLY A 148 -17.77 13.64 12.92
N ALA A 149 -16.89 14.30 12.17
CA ALA A 149 -16.60 13.94 10.79
C ALA A 149 -15.83 12.62 10.72
N SER A 150 -16.17 11.76 9.75
CA SER A 150 -15.38 10.57 9.42
C SER A 150 -14.14 10.99 8.64
N VAL A 151 -12.96 10.78 9.23
CA VAL A 151 -11.67 11.21 8.65
C VAL A 151 -10.95 10.10 7.88
N LEU A 152 -11.16 8.85 8.27
CA LEU A 152 -10.67 7.68 7.56
C LEU A 152 -11.76 6.60 7.54
N PRO A 153 -12.03 5.96 6.40
CA PRO A 153 -12.89 4.78 6.36
C PRO A 153 -12.18 3.55 6.95
N ALA A 154 -12.89 2.46 7.14
CA ALA A 154 -12.32 1.15 7.39
C ALA A 154 -11.59 0.65 6.13
N GLY A 155 -10.57 -0.22 6.31
CA GLY A 155 -9.85 -0.85 5.23
C GLY A 155 -8.72 -0.02 4.63
N ILE A 156 -8.29 1.04 5.30
CA ILE A 156 -7.21 1.92 4.85
C ILE A 156 -5.90 1.55 5.55
N THR A 157 -4.81 1.49 4.79
CA THR A 157 -3.47 1.33 5.37
C THR A 157 -3.00 2.62 6.03
N LEU A 158 -2.60 2.52 7.28
CA LEU A 158 -2.08 3.63 8.06
C LEU A 158 -0.60 3.89 7.72
N GLY A 159 -0.36 4.96 7.00
CA GLY A 159 0.98 5.40 6.59
C GLY A 159 1.29 6.83 7.04
N ALA A 160 2.33 7.40 6.44
CA ALA A 160 2.79 8.75 6.76
C ALA A 160 1.78 9.87 6.45
N ALA A 161 0.76 9.62 5.66
CA ALA A 161 -0.32 10.57 5.42
C ALA A 161 -1.45 10.44 6.45
N GLN A 162 -1.73 9.23 6.93
CA GLN A 162 -2.86 8.94 7.81
C GLN A 162 -2.52 9.12 9.30
N LEU A 163 -1.34 8.65 9.73
CA LEU A 163 -0.96 8.69 11.15
C LEU A 163 -0.81 10.11 11.71
N PRO A 164 -0.16 11.08 11.03
CA PRO A 164 -0.14 12.45 11.51
C PRO A 164 -1.53 13.11 11.57
N LEU A 165 -2.42 12.76 10.63
CA LEU A 165 -3.81 13.19 10.68
C LEU A 165 -4.49 12.73 11.98
N LEU A 166 -4.39 11.44 12.31
CA LEU A 166 -4.95 10.89 13.55
C LEU A 166 -4.29 11.50 14.80
N ALA A 167 -3.00 11.75 14.75
CA ALA A 167 -2.27 12.42 15.82
C ALA A 167 -2.78 13.85 16.07
N SER A 168 -3.11 14.61 15.01
CA SER A 168 -3.66 15.97 15.13
C SER A 168 -5.06 15.99 15.78
N LEU A 169 -5.77 14.86 15.74
CA LEU A 169 -7.06 14.66 16.41
C LEU A 169 -6.91 14.23 17.88
N GLY A 170 -5.69 13.98 18.37
CA GLY A 170 -5.44 13.46 19.71
C GLY A 170 -5.81 12.00 19.89
N VAL A 171 -5.90 11.23 18.79
CA VAL A 171 -6.18 9.78 18.83
C VAL A 171 -4.96 9.04 19.38
N ALA A 172 -5.10 8.42 20.55
CA ALA A 172 -4.02 7.67 21.17
C ALA A 172 -3.96 6.21 20.68
N ASP A 173 -5.12 5.60 20.49
CA ASP A 173 -5.28 4.21 20.08
C ASP A 173 -6.21 4.11 18.86
N VAL A 174 -5.95 3.13 18.00
CA VAL A 174 -6.73 2.91 16.78
C VAL A 174 -7.14 1.44 16.66
N GLN A 175 -8.38 1.21 16.19
CA GLN A 175 -8.87 -0.14 15.87
C GLN A 175 -8.35 -0.55 14.51
N VAL A 176 -7.58 -1.64 14.48
CA VAL A 176 -6.97 -2.18 13.27
C VAL A 176 -7.31 -3.64 13.07
N MET A 177 -7.30 -4.09 11.83
CA MET A 177 -7.38 -5.51 11.52
C MET A 177 -6.17 -6.23 12.11
N ARG A 178 -6.36 -7.44 12.67
CA ARG A 178 -5.20 -8.22 13.11
C ARG A 178 -4.35 -8.64 11.90
N LYS A 179 -3.07 -8.84 12.13
CA LYS A 179 -2.16 -9.34 11.08
C LYS A 179 -2.59 -10.73 10.60
N LEU A 180 -2.50 -10.95 9.28
CA LEU A 180 -2.65 -12.28 8.71
C LEU A 180 -1.52 -13.19 9.16
N LYS A 181 -1.85 -14.44 9.52
CA LYS A 181 -0.88 -15.52 9.74
C LYS A 181 -0.74 -16.32 8.44
N VAL A 182 0.46 -16.38 7.89
CA VAL A 182 0.72 -17.08 6.63
C VAL A 182 1.80 -18.12 6.85
N ALA A 183 1.45 -19.40 6.66
CA ALA A 183 2.41 -20.48 6.67
C ALA A 183 3.04 -20.62 5.29
N VAL A 184 4.36 -20.81 5.23
CA VAL A 184 5.10 -21.01 3.99
C VAL A 184 6.07 -22.18 4.11
N PHE A 185 6.13 -23.00 3.07
CA PHE A 185 7.11 -24.07 2.94
C PHE A 185 7.46 -24.34 1.48
N SER A 186 8.61 -24.94 1.25
CA SER A 186 9.01 -25.48 -0.07
C SER A 186 9.03 -26.99 -0.05
N THR A 187 8.81 -27.61 -1.19
CA THR A 187 8.97 -29.05 -1.38
C THR A 187 9.95 -29.32 -2.52
N GLY A 188 10.79 -30.34 -2.35
CA GLY A 188 11.78 -30.74 -3.34
C GLY A 188 13.04 -31.29 -2.67
N ASP A 189 13.44 -32.50 -3.02
CA ASP A 189 14.66 -33.16 -2.47
C ASP A 189 15.94 -32.51 -2.99
N GLU A 190 15.84 -31.69 -4.07
CA GLU A 190 16.94 -30.91 -4.62
C GLU A 190 17.23 -29.65 -3.80
N LEU A 191 16.33 -29.24 -2.91
CA LEU A 191 16.43 -27.97 -2.20
C LEU A 191 17.36 -28.05 -0.99
N GLN A 192 18.20 -27.04 -0.83
CA GLN A 192 19.06 -26.84 0.34
C GLN A 192 18.79 -25.48 1.01
N PRO A 193 18.87 -25.41 2.33
CA PRO A 193 18.83 -24.14 3.05
C PRO A 193 20.01 -23.24 2.66
N VAL A 194 19.78 -21.94 2.64
CA VAL A 194 20.84 -20.93 2.42
C VAL A 194 21.95 -21.10 3.48
N GLY A 195 23.20 -21.05 3.04
CA GLY A 195 24.37 -21.19 3.91
C GLY A 195 24.89 -22.63 4.07
N GLN A 196 24.17 -23.64 3.59
CA GLN A 196 24.66 -25.02 3.55
C GLN A 196 25.38 -25.31 2.23
N PRO A 197 26.46 -26.14 2.22
CA PRO A 197 27.12 -26.54 0.98
C PRO A 197 26.18 -27.32 0.06
N LEU A 198 26.24 -27.03 -1.24
CA LEU A 198 25.49 -27.78 -2.24
C LEU A 198 26.19 -29.08 -2.59
N GLN A 199 25.42 -30.15 -2.67
CA GLN A 199 25.84 -31.41 -3.29
C GLN A 199 25.46 -31.43 -4.78
N ALA A 200 25.95 -32.40 -5.53
CA ALA A 200 25.60 -32.54 -6.95
C ALA A 200 24.07 -32.69 -7.12
N GLY A 201 23.51 -31.86 -7.99
CA GLY A 201 22.06 -31.82 -8.25
C GLY A 201 21.24 -30.98 -7.30
N GLN A 202 21.82 -30.37 -6.27
CA GLN A 202 21.11 -29.54 -5.33
C GLN A 202 21.18 -28.04 -5.72
N ILE A 203 20.14 -27.31 -5.29
CA ILE A 203 19.99 -25.85 -5.46
C ILE A 203 19.54 -25.23 -4.14
N TYR A 204 19.76 -23.93 -3.96
CA TYR A 204 19.24 -23.22 -2.79
C TYR A 204 17.76 -22.92 -2.92
N ASP A 205 17.02 -22.99 -1.80
CA ASP A 205 15.62 -22.65 -1.69
C ASP A 205 15.41 -21.12 -1.78
N THR A 206 15.36 -20.61 -2.99
CA THR A 206 15.19 -19.19 -3.30
C THR A 206 13.73 -18.76 -3.19
N ASN A 207 12.78 -19.63 -3.55
CA ASN A 207 11.38 -19.30 -3.65
C ASN A 207 10.77 -18.99 -2.28
N ARG A 208 10.96 -19.87 -1.30
CA ARG A 208 10.46 -19.66 0.06
C ARG A 208 11.08 -18.41 0.68
N PHE A 209 12.37 -18.19 0.46
CA PHE A 209 13.05 -16.99 0.93
C PHE A 209 12.42 -15.72 0.35
N ALA A 210 12.16 -15.65 -0.96
CA ALA A 210 11.53 -14.52 -1.63
C ALA A 210 10.08 -14.31 -1.14
N VAL A 211 9.28 -15.39 -1.06
CA VAL A 211 7.90 -15.33 -0.59
C VAL A 211 7.83 -14.85 0.86
N ARG A 212 8.70 -15.35 1.74
CA ARG A 212 8.79 -14.91 3.11
C ARG A 212 9.05 -13.40 3.21
N LEU A 213 10.03 -12.88 2.47
CA LEU A 213 10.33 -11.43 2.45
C LEU A 213 9.12 -10.61 1.97
N MET A 214 8.45 -11.04 0.91
CA MET A 214 7.25 -10.36 0.42
C MET A 214 6.11 -10.37 1.45
N LEU A 215 5.92 -11.48 2.18
CA LEU A 215 4.93 -11.59 3.25
C LEU A 215 5.25 -10.66 4.44
N GLU A 216 6.52 -10.59 4.83
CA GLU A 216 6.98 -9.68 5.89
C GLU A 216 6.75 -8.21 5.51
N GLN A 217 7.02 -7.83 4.25
CA GLN A 217 6.75 -6.48 3.72
C GLN A 217 5.24 -6.16 3.66
N LEU A 218 4.40 -7.16 3.43
CA LEU A 218 2.94 -7.01 3.51
C LEU A 218 2.41 -6.96 4.95
N GLY A 219 3.30 -7.04 5.95
CA GLY A 219 2.94 -6.98 7.35
C GLY A 219 2.31 -8.25 7.91
N CYS A 220 2.44 -9.39 7.20
CA CYS A 220 1.96 -10.67 7.67
C CYS A 220 2.83 -11.24 8.81
N THR A 221 2.23 -12.05 9.67
CA THR A 221 2.95 -12.95 10.58
C THR A 221 3.28 -14.22 9.83
N VAL A 222 4.57 -14.45 9.56
CA VAL A 222 5.03 -15.61 8.76
C VAL A 222 5.33 -16.80 9.67
N ILE A 223 4.78 -17.96 9.33
CA ILE A 223 5.06 -19.26 9.93
C ILE A 223 5.88 -20.04 8.91
N ASP A 224 7.20 -20.03 9.07
CA ASP A 224 8.12 -20.68 8.13
C ASP A 224 8.37 -22.14 8.54
N LEU A 225 7.79 -23.08 7.78
CA LEU A 225 7.92 -24.51 8.02
C LEU A 225 9.16 -25.14 7.31
N GLY A 226 9.95 -24.34 6.60
CA GLY A 226 11.18 -24.81 5.98
C GLY A 226 10.98 -25.59 4.69
N ILE A 227 11.93 -26.49 4.41
CA ILE A 227 11.91 -27.40 3.28
C ILE A 227 11.32 -28.73 3.74
N ILE A 228 10.22 -29.11 3.13
CA ILE A 228 9.53 -30.37 3.42
C ILE A 228 10.02 -31.42 2.40
N ARG A 229 10.40 -32.58 2.88
CA ARG A 229 10.79 -33.70 2.01
C ARG A 229 9.63 -34.14 1.13
N ASP A 230 9.95 -34.56 -0.09
CA ASP A 230 8.93 -34.98 -1.06
C ASP A 230 8.44 -36.42 -0.79
N ASN A 231 7.87 -36.60 0.43
CA ASN A 231 7.18 -37.82 0.79
C ASN A 231 5.81 -37.52 1.40
N GLN A 232 4.88 -38.43 1.25
CA GLN A 232 3.48 -38.29 1.56
C GLN A 232 3.22 -37.97 3.06
N GLU A 233 3.97 -38.61 3.96
CA GLU A 233 3.81 -38.41 5.42
C GLU A 233 4.26 -37.03 5.87
N ALA A 234 5.45 -36.58 5.44
CA ALA A 234 6.00 -35.28 5.76
C ALA A 234 5.14 -34.13 5.18
N LEU A 235 4.70 -34.28 3.93
CA LEU A 235 3.80 -33.31 3.31
C LEU A 235 2.45 -33.22 4.03
N ARG A 236 1.84 -34.37 4.37
CA ARG A 236 0.58 -34.40 5.13
C ARG A 236 0.73 -33.71 6.48
N ALA A 237 1.79 -34.01 7.23
CA ALA A 237 2.06 -33.39 8.51
C ALA A 237 2.22 -31.86 8.38
N ALA A 238 2.98 -31.40 7.40
CA ALA A 238 3.19 -29.99 7.14
C ALA A 238 1.88 -29.26 6.77
N PHE A 239 1.03 -29.85 5.93
CA PHE A 239 -0.26 -29.26 5.58
C PHE A 239 -1.22 -29.18 6.78
N ILE A 240 -1.30 -30.25 7.60
CA ILE A 240 -2.15 -30.26 8.81
C ILE A 240 -1.67 -29.20 9.78
N GLN A 241 -0.36 -29.12 10.03
CA GLN A 241 0.20 -28.08 10.91
C GLN A 241 -0.11 -26.68 10.37
N ALA A 242 0.21 -26.43 9.10
CA ALA A 242 -0.03 -25.14 8.46
C ALA A 242 -1.50 -24.72 8.51
N ASP A 243 -2.43 -25.63 8.21
CA ASP A 243 -3.88 -25.38 8.23
C ASP A 243 -4.41 -25.02 9.64
N SER A 244 -3.81 -25.61 10.69
CA SER A 244 -4.23 -25.35 12.06
C SER A 244 -3.72 -24.02 12.64
N GLU A 245 -2.61 -23.50 12.10
CA GLU A 245 -1.90 -22.34 12.67
C GLU A 245 -2.08 -21.05 11.86
N ALA A 246 -2.44 -21.15 10.57
CA ALA A 246 -2.43 -20.03 9.63
C ALA A 246 -3.81 -19.73 9.02
N ASP A 247 -3.95 -18.50 8.52
CA ASP A 247 -5.08 -18.07 7.68
C ASP A 247 -4.88 -18.45 6.21
N VAL A 248 -3.62 -18.47 5.78
CA VAL A 248 -3.20 -18.83 4.42
C VAL A 248 -1.97 -19.74 4.47
N VAL A 249 -1.98 -20.76 3.64
CA VAL A 249 -0.86 -21.68 3.44
C VAL A 249 -0.31 -21.48 2.03
N ILE A 250 0.98 -21.27 1.90
CA ILE A 250 1.66 -21.10 0.62
C ILE A 250 2.72 -22.19 0.49
N SER A 251 2.62 -23.01 -0.57
CA SER A 251 3.69 -23.94 -0.94
C SER A 251 4.41 -23.46 -2.20
N SER A 252 5.72 -23.68 -2.26
CA SER A 252 6.51 -23.53 -3.47
C SER A 252 7.01 -24.89 -3.91
N GLY A 253 6.70 -25.28 -5.15
CA GLY A 253 6.88 -26.64 -5.66
C GLY A 253 5.65 -27.52 -5.43
N GLY A 254 5.69 -28.76 -5.95
CA GLY A 254 4.62 -29.74 -5.76
C GLY A 254 3.31 -29.48 -6.53
N VAL A 255 3.26 -28.44 -7.40
CA VAL A 255 2.08 -28.13 -8.23
C VAL A 255 2.28 -28.42 -9.72
N SER A 256 3.33 -29.13 -10.08
CA SER A 256 3.63 -29.53 -11.46
C SER A 256 2.78 -30.74 -11.89
N VAL A 257 2.38 -30.77 -13.16
CA VAL A 257 1.39 -31.71 -13.72
C VAL A 257 1.89 -33.16 -13.78
N GLY A 258 3.17 -33.46 -13.46
CA GLY A 258 3.78 -34.80 -13.56
C GLY A 258 4.13 -35.46 -12.23
N GLU A 259 4.43 -34.66 -11.17
CA GLU A 259 4.75 -35.14 -9.81
C GLU A 259 3.58 -34.89 -8.83
N ALA A 260 2.49 -34.33 -9.34
CA ALA A 260 1.38 -33.80 -8.58
C ALA A 260 0.38 -34.83 -8.03
N ASP A 261 0.54 -36.12 -8.30
CA ASP A 261 -0.46 -37.12 -7.93
C ASP A 261 -0.62 -37.21 -6.41
N TYR A 262 0.48 -37.22 -5.65
CA TYR A 262 0.42 -37.25 -4.18
C TYR A 262 -0.09 -35.94 -3.57
N THR A 263 0.44 -34.82 -4.03
CA THR A 263 0.01 -33.50 -3.52
C THR A 263 -1.44 -33.23 -3.87
N LYS A 264 -1.87 -33.57 -5.08
CA LYS A 264 -3.25 -33.40 -5.50
C LYS A 264 -4.20 -34.28 -4.69
N GLN A 265 -3.89 -35.58 -4.60
CA GLN A 265 -4.71 -36.52 -3.83
C GLN A 265 -4.83 -36.09 -2.36
N MET A 266 -3.74 -35.67 -1.76
CA MET A 266 -3.72 -35.19 -0.37
C MET A 266 -4.52 -33.90 -0.19
N LEU A 267 -4.40 -32.93 -1.13
CA LEU A 267 -5.17 -31.70 -1.09
C LEU A 267 -6.67 -31.93 -1.31
N ASP A 268 -7.04 -32.94 -2.11
CA ASP A 268 -8.44 -33.39 -2.28
C ASP A 268 -9.00 -34.01 -0.99
N GLU A 269 -8.14 -34.67 -0.19
CA GLU A 269 -8.53 -35.22 1.12
C GLU A 269 -8.61 -34.15 2.22
N LEU A 270 -7.70 -33.15 2.20
CA LEU A 270 -7.59 -32.13 3.24
C LEU A 270 -8.48 -30.90 2.99
N GLY A 271 -9.04 -30.74 1.78
CA GLY A 271 -9.82 -29.57 1.44
C GLY A 271 -10.45 -29.62 0.06
N LYS A 272 -10.76 -28.46 -0.47
CA LYS A 272 -11.26 -28.24 -1.84
C LYS A 272 -10.29 -27.36 -2.59
N VAL A 273 -9.32 -27.97 -3.28
CA VAL A 273 -8.27 -27.26 -4.00
C VAL A 273 -8.41 -27.54 -5.50
N SER A 274 -8.31 -26.49 -6.29
CA SER A 274 -8.35 -26.54 -7.75
C SER A 274 -6.97 -26.22 -8.31
N PHE A 275 -6.52 -27.01 -9.27
CA PHE A 275 -5.29 -26.79 -10.01
C PHE A 275 -5.60 -26.07 -11.32
N TRP A 276 -5.02 -24.90 -11.49
CA TRP A 276 -5.28 -24.04 -12.63
C TRP A 276 -4.08 -23.98 -13.58
N LYS A 277 -4.39 -23.91 -14.87
CA LYS A 277 -3.42 -23.58 -15.90
C LYS A 277 -3.66 -22.14 -16.35
N LEU A 278 -2.80 -21.24 -15.96
CA LEU A 278 -2.94 -19.80 -16.24
C LEU A 278 -2.43 -19.46 -17.65
N ALA A 279 -3.14 -18.61 -18.35
CA ALA A 279 -2.72 -18.05 -19.64
C ALA A 279 -1.69 -16.92 -19.49
N ILE A 280 -0.74 -17.08 -18.56
CA ILE A 280 0.36 -16.13 -18.33
C ILE A 280 1.72 -16.76 -18.63
N LYS A 281 2.73 -15.93 -18.80
CA LYS A 281 4.13 -16.32 -18.97
C LYS A 281 5.03 -15.29 -18.27
N PRO A 282 5.94 -15.78 -17.37
CA PRO A 282 6.03 -17.13 -16.83
C PRO A 282 4.91 -17.41 -15.81
N GLY A 283 4.74 -18.69 -15.36
CA GLY A 283 3.83 -19.01 -14.26
C GLY A 283 2.53 -19.71 -14.67
N LYS A 284 2.62 -20.74 -15.53
CA LYS A 284 1.44 -21.49 -15.99
C LYS A 284 0.69 -22.25 -14.89
N PRO A 285 1.35 -23.08 -14.00
CA PRO A 285 0.63 -23.81 -12.97
C PRO A 285 0.38 -22.92 -11.74
N PHE A 286 -0.81 -23.05 -11.17
CA PHE A 286 -1.18 -22.45 -9.89
C PHE A 286 -2.25 -23.31 -9.23
N ALA A 287 -2.15 -23.55 -7.92
CA ALA A 287 -3.17 -24.21 -7.15
C ALA A 287 -3.80 -23.25 -6.16
N PHE A 288 -5.13 -23.27 -6.06
CA PHE A 288 -5.88 -22.42 -5.15
C PHE A 288 -7.08 -23.17 -4.57
N GLY A 289 -7.35 -22.96 -3.30
CA GLY A 289 -8.52 -23.53 -2.67
C GLY A 289 -8.58 -23.27 -1.18
N LYS A 290 -9.49 -23.99 -0.51
CA LYS A 290 -9.71 -23.95 0.93
C LYS A 290 -9.33 -25.31 1.50
N LEU A 291 -8.43 -25.34 2.47
CA LEU A 291 -8.23 -26.46 3.38
C LEU A 291 -9.38 -26.49 4.41
N GLN A 292 -9.22 -27.12 5.56
CA GLN A 292 -10.28 -27.07 6.56
C GLN A 292 -10.48 -25.66 7.14
N HIS A 293 -9.40 -24.96 7.43
CA HIS A 293 -9.39 -23.63 8.06
C HIS A 293 -8.73 -22.57 7.19
N ALA A 294 -7.56 -22.84 6.63
CA ALA A 294 -6.74 -21.92 5.88
C ALA A 294 -7.07 -21.91 4.37
N TRP A 295 -6.83 -20.78 3.71
CA TRP A 295 -6.73 -20.72 2.25
C TRP A 295 -5.40 -21.30 1.80
N PHE A 296 -5.38 -21.95 0.66
CA PHE A 296 -4.18 -22.54 0.09
C PHE A 296 -3.82 -21.90 -1.25
N CYS A 297 -2.53 -21.59 -1.42
CA CYS A 297 -1.93 -21.13 -2.67
C CYS A 297 -0.68 -21.97 -2.98
N GLY A 298 -0.72 -22.73 -4.05
CA GLY A 298 0.45 -23.49 -4.55
C GLY A 298 1.13 -22.72 -5.68
N LEU A 299 2.40 -22.36 -5.47
CA LEU A 299 3.21 -21.59 -6.42
C LEU A 299 4.05 -22.52 -7.31
N PRO A 300 4.36 -22.07 -8.55
CA PRO A 300 5.29 -22.78 -9.42
C PRO A 300 6.67 -22.98 -8.80
N GLY A 301 7.39 -24.06 -9.19
CA GLY A 301 8.76 -24.31 -8.75
C GLY A 301 9.80 -23.33 -9.33
N ASN A 302 9.61 -22.82 -10.55
CA ASN A 302 10.53 -21.85 -11.16
C ASN A 302 10.48 -20.50 -10.42
N PRO A 303 11.62 -19.89 -10.03
CA PRO A 303 11.66 -18.74 -9.13
C PRO A 303 10.99 -17.49 -9.68
N VAL A 304 11.18 -17.17 -10.96
CA VAL A 304 10.50 -16.01 -11.57
C VAL A 304 8.99 -16.25 -11.66
N SER A 305 8.58 -17.49 -11.93
CA SER A 305 7.16 -17.85 -11.97
C SER A 305 6.52 -17.76 -10.59
N ALA A 306 7.19 -18.23 -9.55
CA ALA A 306 6.71 -18.15 -8.17
C ALA A 306 6.53 -16.69 -7.74
N ALA A 307 7.54 -15.83 -7.95
CA ALA A 307 7.49 -14.43 -7.60
C ALA A 307 6.39 -13.68 -8.37
N LEU A 308 6.27 -13.89 -9.68
CA LEU A 308 5.21 -13.25 -10.50
C LEU A 308 3.82 -13.73 -10.07
N THR A 309 3.63 -15.03 -9.83
CA THR A 309 2.33 -15.57 -9.41
C THR A 309 1.96 -15.06 -8.02
N PHE A 310 2.91 -14.96 -7.11
CA PHE A 310 2.70 -14.30 -5.82
C PHE A 310 2.26 -12.85 -6.01
N TYR A 311 2.98 -12.09 -6.81
CA TYR A 311 2.72 -10.67 -7.05
C TYR A 311 1.35 -10.42 -7.67
N GLN A 312 0.96 -11.22 -8.68
CA GLN A 312 -0.26 -11.00 -9.45
C GLN A 312 -1.52 -11.64 -8.83
N LEU A 313 -1.39 -12.72 -8.05
CA LEU A 313 -2.52 -13.47 -7.50
C LEU A 313 -2.56 -13.49 -5.97
N VAL A 314 -1.43 -13.81 -5.33
CA VAL A 314 -1.42 -13.96 -3.87
C VAL A 314 -1.50 -12.62 -3.16
N GLN A 315 -0.83 -11.60 -3.66
CA GLN A 315 -0.88 -10.25 -3.09
C GLN A 315 -2.31 -9.68 -3.04
N PRO A 316 -3.12 -9.71 -4.12
CA PRO A 316 -4.54 -9.28 -4.07
C PRO A 316 -5.38 -10.12 -3.09
N LEU A 317 -5.12 -11.42 -3.02
CA LEU A 317 -5.79 -12.30 -2.07
C LEU A 317 -5.51 -11.87 -0.62
N LEU A 318 -4.24 -11.68 -0.28
CA LEU A 318 -3.83 -11.24 1.06
C LEU A 318 -4.40 -9.86 1.40
N ALA A 319 -4.39 -8.93 0.45
CA ALA A 319 -4.97 -7.62 0.64
C ALA A 319 -6.47 -7.69 0.98
N LYS A 320 -7.23 -8.51 0.25
CA LYS A 320 -8.66 -8.72 0.52
C LYS A 320 -8.90 -9.38 1.87
N LEU A 321 -8.15 -10.44 2.20
CA LEU A 321 -8.26 -11.11 3.51
C LEU A 321 -7.92 -10.17 4.67
N ALA A 322 -6.91 -9.31 4.49
CA ALA A 322 -6.51 -8.32 5.49
C ALA A 322 -7.51 -7.17 5.66
N GLY A 323 -8.56 -7.12 4.85
CA GLY A 323 -9.60 -6.11 4.94
C GLY A 323 -9.33 -4.82 4.18
N HIS A 324 -8.38 -4.80 3.25
CA HIS A 324 -8.19 -3.65 2.37
C HIS A 324 -9.41 -3.38 1.50
N THR A 325 -9.87 -2.13 1.45
CA THR A 325 -10.97 -1.69 0.60
C THR A 325 -10.52 -0.96 -0.67
N GLU A 326 -9.34 -0.35 -0.64
CA GLU A 326 -8.81 0.46 -1.74
C GLU A 326 -7.53 -0.11 -2.37
N TRP A 327 -7.15 -1.35 -2.03
CA TRP A 327 -5.96 -1.96 -2.59
C TRP A 327 -6.11 -2.20 -4.09
N GLN A 328 -5.11 -1.80 -4.86
CA GLN A 328 -5.04 -2.00 -6.30
C GLN A 328 -3.61 -2.35 -6.71
N LEU A 329 -3.49 -3.13 -7.77
CA LEU A 329 -2.22 -3.30 -8.46
C LEU A 329 -1.71 -1.95 -9.00
N PRO A 330 -0.39 -1.77 -9.17
CA PRO A 330 0.15 -0.59 -9.82
C PRO A 330 -0.52 -0.35 -11.18
N PRO A 331 -0.77 0.92 -11.56
CA PRO A 331 -1.35 1.24 -12.85
C PRO A 331 -0.39 0.85 -13.97
N ARG A 332 -0.93 0.32 -15.06
CA ARG A 332 -0.17 0.11 -16.29
C ARG A 332 0.02 1.43 -17.01
N LEU A 333 1.26 1.69 -17.39
CA LEU A 333 1.68 2.90 -18.11
C LEU A 333 2.13 2.53 -19.52
N LYS A 334 2.00 3.44 -20.46
CA LYS A 334 2.51 3.24 -21.82
C LYS A 334 3.96 3.70 -21.89
N ALA A 335 4.81 2.88 -22.47
CA ALA A 335 6.23 3.17 -22.69
C ALA A 335 6.66 2.74 -24.10
N ARG A 336 7.65 3.42 -24.65
CA ARG A 336 8.24 3.08 -25.95
C ARG A 336 9.28 1.99 -25.77
N ALA A 337 9.16 0.87 -26.47
CA ALA A 337 10.17 -0.19 -26.45
C ALA A 337 11.46 0.27 -27.16
N LEU A 338 12.58 0.31 -26.44
CA LEU A 338 13.87 0.67 -27.01
C LEU A 338 14.53 -0.48 -27.79
N THR A 339 14.15 -1.71 -27.46
CA THR A 339 14.70 -2.93 -28.06
C THR A 339 13.56 -3.84 -28.52
N PRO A 340 13.79 -4.70 -29.54
CA PRO A 340 12.79 -5.68 -29.94
C PRO A 340 12.46 -6.65 -28.80
N LEU A 341 11.17 -6.98 -28.64
CA LEU A 341 10.68 -7.91 -27.61
C LEU A 341 10.15 -9.16 -28.28
N LYS A 342 10.75 -10.30 -27.95
CA LYS A 342 10.30 -11.61 -28.48
C LYS A 342 9.07 -12.08 -27.72
N LYS A 343 7.98 -12.38 -28.41
CA LYS A 343 6.75 -12.92 -27.86
C LYS A 343 6.03 -13.84 -28.86
N SER A 344 5.46 -14.91 -28.33
CA SER A 344 4.51 -15.78 -29.06
C SER A 344 3.09 -15.53 -28.55
N PRO A 345 2.07 -15.42 -29.41
CA PRO A 345 0.67 -15.31 -29.02
C PRO A 345 0.19 -16.44 -28.10
N GLY A 346 -0.94 -16.25 -27.44
CA GLY A 346 -1.65 -17.26 -26.65
C GLY A 346 -1.56 -17.10 -25.12
N ARG A 347 -0.62 -16.32 -24.61
CA ARG A 347 -0.48 -16.01 -23.17
C ARG A 347 -0.13 -14.54 -22.94
N LEU A 348 -0.64 -13.98 -21.86
CA LEU A 348 -0.19 -12.69 -21.32
C LEU A 348 1.26 -12.82 -20.84
N ASP A 349 2.18 -12.03 -21.38
CA ASP A 349 3.63 -12.18 -21.11
C ASP A 349 4.11 -11.01 -20.23
N PHE A 350 4.71 -11.33 -19.09
CA PHE A 350 5.33 -10.41 -18.15
C PHE A 350 6.85 -10.51 -18.27
N GLN A 351 7.45 -9.65 -19.07
CA GLN A 351 8.89 -9.58 -19.20
C GLN A 351 9.46 -8.58 -18.19
N ARG A 352 10.63 -8.86 -17.62
CA ARG A 352 11.29 -7.91 -16.71
C ARG A 352 11.96 -6.85 -17.56
N GLY A 353 11.70 -5.59 -17.21
CA GLY A 353 12.16 -4.42 -17.92
C GLY A 353 12.79 -3.38 -17.01
N ILE A 354 13.49 -2.46 -17.65
CA ILE A 354 14.02 -1.23 -17.07
C ILE A 354 13.38 -0.09 -17.83
N PHE A 355 12.51 0.66 -17.16
CA PHE A 355 11.94 1.88 -17.73
C PHE A 355 12.57 3.12 -17.14
N THR A 356 12.65 4.14 -17.98
CA THR A 356 13.15 5.48 -17.63
C THR A 356 12.30 6.53 -18.32
N SER A 357 12.42 7.78 -17.91
CA SER A 357 11.86 8.92 -18.62
C SER A 357 12.96 9.57 -19.45
N ASN A 358 12.70 9.87 -20.74
CA ASN A 358 13.62 10.61 -21.58
C ASN A 358 13.55 12.13 -21.32
N ALA A 359 14.35 12.91 -22.03
CA ALA A 359 14.42 14.37 -21.86
C ALA A 359 13.10 15.10 -22.20
N GLN A 360 12.21 14.48 -22.96
CA GLN A 360 10.89 14.98 -23.34
C GLN A 360 9.79 14.55 -22.34
N GLY A 361 10.14 13.75 -21.31
CA GLY A 361 9.19 13.22 -20.33
C GLY A 361 8.45 11.97 -20.79
N GLU A 362 8.79 11.41 -21.95
CA GLU A 362 8.20 10.15 -22.42
C GLU A 362 8.84 8.95 -21.73
N LEU A 363 8.03 7.93 -21.42
CA LEU A 363 8.53 6.69 -20.84
C LEU A 363 9.11 5.78 -21.93
N GLU A 364 10.29 5.29 -21.67
CA GLU A 364 11.01 4.33 -22.51
C GLU A 364 11.35 3.09 -21.69
N VAL A 365 11.35 1.92 -22.35
CA VAL A 365 11.62 0.65 -21.66
C VAL A 365 12.51 -0.26 -22.51
N SER A 366 13.46 -0.92 -21.84
CA SER A 366 14.27 -2.01 -22.39
C SER A 366 14.13 -3.27 -21.55
N THR A 367 14.44 -4.43 -22.14
CA THR A 367 14.45 -5.68 -21.38
C THR A 367 15.68 -5.75 -20.47
N THR A 368 15.60 -6.53 -19.38
CA THR A 368 16.76 -6.92 -18.57
C THR A 368 17.63 -8.00 -19.27
N GLY A 369 17.36 -8.33 -20.52
CA GLY A 369 18.04 -9.37 -21.29
C GLY A 369 17.25 -10.68 -21.27
N HIS A 370 17.86 -11.78 -20.82
CA HIS A 370 17.24 -13.11 -20.86
C HIS A 370 16.00 -13.22 -19.97
N GLN A 371 14.86 -13.62 -20.56
CA GLN A 371 13.54 -13.64 -19.89
C GLN A 371 13.12 -15.02 -19.37
N GLY A 372 14.07 -15.96 -19.19
CA GLY A 372 13.79 -17.30 -18.67
C GLY A 372 13.17 -17.30 -17.27
N SER A 373 12.34 -18.28 -16.97
CA SER A 373 11.66 -18.42 -15.67
C SER A 373 12.60 -18.76 -14.50
N HIS A 374 13.84 -19.14 -14.81
CA HIS A 374 14.92 -19.42 -13.85
C HIS A 374 15.87 -18.23 -13.62
N VAL A 375 15.75 -17.13 -14.40
CA VAL A 375 16.65 -15.98 -14.34
C VAL A 375 16.16 -14.98 -13.30
N PHE A 376 16.32 -15.29 -12.00
CA PHE A 376 15.84 -14.45 -10.90
C PHE A 376 16.59 -13.10 -10.81
N SER A 377 17.86 -13.02 -11.24
CA SER A 377 18.63 -11.78 -11.31
C SER A 377 17.96 -10.67 -12.12
N SER A 378 17.04 -11.04 -13.03
CA SER A 378 16.25 -10.07 -13.78
C SER A 378 15.33 -9.18 -12.90
N PHE A 379 14.95 -9.63 -11.69
CA PHE A 379 14.21 -8.80 -10.74
C PHE A 379 15.08 -7.74 -10.08
N SER A 380 16.33 -8.09 -9.71
CA SER A 380 17.25 -7.12 -9.11
C SER A 380 17.71 -6.04 -10.09
N GLN A 381 17.70 -6.35 -11.39
CA GLN A 381 18.07 -5.41 -12.48
C GLN A 381 16.87 -4.57 -12.94
N GLY A 382 15.68 -5.17 -12.96
CA GLY A 382 14.45 -4.56 -13.45
C GLY A 382 13.80 -3.58 -12.47
N ASN A 383 12.89 -2.76 -13.00
CA ASN A 383 12.02 -1.89 -12.21
C ASN A 383 10.56 -1.95 -12.65
N CYS A 384 10.24 -2.77 -13.65
CA CYS A 384 8.89 -2.99 -14.13
C CYS A 384 8.72 -4.37 -14.76
N PHE A 385 7.46 -4.76 -14.90
CA PHE A 385 7.06 -5.74 -15.90
C PHE A 385 6.71 -5.02 -17.20
N ILE A 386 7.23 -5.50 -18.35
CA ILE A 386 6.70 -5.19 -19.66
C ILE A 386 5.56 -6.16 -19.88
N VAL A 387 4.34 -5.65 -20.03
CA VAL A 387 3.13 -6.47 -20.14
C VAL A 387 2.72 -6.53 -21.61
N LEU A 388 2.81 -7.72 -22.20
CA LEU A 388 2.47 -7.93 -23.58
C LEU A 388 1.19 -8.77 -23.67
N GLU A 389 0.18 -8.23 -24.32
CA GLU A 389 -1.19 -8.76 -24.37
C GLU A 389 -1.20 -10.17 -24.97
N ARG A 390 -2.21 -10.96 -24.61
CA ARG A 390 -2.30 -12.39 -24.92
C ARG A 390 -2.09 -12.70 -26.41
N GLU A 391 -2.78 -11.96 -27.28
CA GLU A 391 -2.79 -12.23 -28.73
C GLU A 391 -1.68 -11.48 -29.50
N ARG A 392 -0.94 -10.60 -28.80
CA ARG A 392 0.17 -9.86 -29.41
C ARG A 392 1.33 -10.79 -29.75
N GLY A 393 1.95 -10.55 -30.91
CA GLY A 393 3.22 -11.18 -31.32
C GLY A 393 4.43 -10.40 -30.80
N SER A 394 5.59 -10.62 -31.43
CA SER A 394 6.82 -9.87 -31.14
C SER A 394 6.64 -8.37 -31.44
N VAL A 395 7.34 -7.55 -30.66
CA VAL A 395 7.29 -6.09 -30.71
C VAL A 395 8.59 -5.58 -31.33
N ALA A 396 8.51 -4.66 -32.27
CA ALA A 396 9.68 -3.98 -32.83
C ALA A 396 10.15 -2.83 -31.90
N ALA A 397 11.41 -2.46 -32.00
CA ALA A 397 11.90 -1.25 -31.35
C ALA A 397 11.12 -0.02 -31.86
N GLY A 398 10.78 0.90 -30.97
CA GLY A 398 9.96 2.08 -31.24
C GLY A 398 8.46 1.90 -31.05
N GLU A 399 7.95 0.67 -30.96
CA GLU A 399 6.53 0.43 -30.67
C GLU A 399 6.17 0.71 -29.20
N MET A 400 4.89 1.09 -29.00
CA MET A 400 4.35 1.29 -27.65
C MET A 400 3.94 -0.03 -27.01
N VAL A 401 4.29 -0.19 -25.75
CA VAL A 401 3.94 -1.32 -24.90
C VAL A 401 3.38 -0.82 -23.57
N GLU A 402 2.70 -1.71 -22.84
CA GLU A 402 2.33 -1.44 -21.46
C GLU A 402 3.46 -1.88 -20.53
N ILE A 403 3.69 -1.10 -19.48
CA ILE A 403 4.56 -1.46 -18.37
C ILE A 403 3.79 -1.39 -17.06
N GLU A 404 4.11 -2.27 -16.14
CA GLU A 404 3.62 -2.27 -14.76
C GLU A 404 4.84 -2.06 -13.85
N PRO A 405 5.03 -0.85 -13.28
CA PRO A 405 6.14 -0.58 -12.37
C PRO A 405 6.11 -1.53 -11.17
N PHE A 406 7.28 -1.95 -10.69
CA PHE A 406 7.33 -2.73 -9.46
C PHE A 406 6.84 -1.88 -8.29
N ASN A 407 5.98 -2.46 -7.45
CA ASN A 407 5.64 -1.85 -6.17
C ASN A 407 6.70 -2.19 -5.10
N ALA A 408 6.46 -1.73 -3.87
CA ALA A 408 7.39 -1.90 -2.75
C ALA A 408 7.74 -3.37 -2.43
N LEU A 409 7.01 -4.38 -2.94
CA LEU A 409 7.35 -5.79 -2.74
C LEU A 409 8.58 -6.23 -3.53
N LEU A 410 8.85 -5.62 -4.66
CA LEU A 410 9.96 -5.99 -5.53
C LEU A 410 11.04 -4.91 -5.59
N ARG A 411 10.70 -3.66 -5.31
CA ARG A 411 11.64 -2.54 -5.30
C ARG A 411 11.14 -1.40 -4.42
N ASN A 412 11.99 -0.96 -3.48
CA ASN A 412 11.77 0.23 -2.66
C ASN A 412 12.20 1.50 -3.41
#